data_283650c28dc171cecdb41755f3f5c33f
#
_entry.id   283650c28dc171cecdb41755f3f5c33f
#
_cell.length_a   1.000
_cell.length_b   1.000
_cell.length_c   1.000
_cell.angle_alpha   90.00
_cell.angle_beta   90.00
_cell.angle_gamma   90.00
#
_symmetry.space_group_name_H-M   'P 1'
#
loop_
_entity.id
_entity.type
_entity.pdbx_description
1 polymer ?
#
loop_
_entity_poly.entity_id
_entity_poly.type
_entity_poly.pdbx_seq_one_letter_code
_entity_poly.pdbx_strand_id
1 'polypeptide(L)'
;HHWHWHLVFPDDEEFKRDRRGEMFFYMHHQIIARYDCERLSNGLPLVRSFHKLDGPIEEAYFSKLTTDNSGKLWGVRPAGMKIQDMELPEPNENYRIMDMEGWRDRIRDAIHRGIARRTDGTEVRLDAKTGIDILGDMIEPALSFSVNPRFYGQLHNKGHVLIGHCHDPTGANKENGGPMTDSMTAMRDPIFYRWHKHIDELFYEFKETLGAYTKDEVRNDTRAPRRVCFRVFMTPIYDEVGRKLTFRQQTLLXVEMDKFAVTVNAPMVQLDRTSRESSVTIPIERFFRVYERRTANTSDALSNYEMFCGCGWPHHM
;
A
#
# COMPACT_ATOMS: atom_id res chain seq x y z
N HIS A 1 5.51 -6.79 -5.89
CA HIS A 1 4.82 -6.69 -4.59
C HIS A 1 3.38 -6.22 -4.77
N HIS A 2 3.16 -5.03 -5.36
CA HIS A 2 1.85 -4.41 -5.46
C HIS A 2 0.84 -5.30 -6.18
N TRP A 3 1.14 -5.70 -7.42
CA TRP A 3 0.29 -6.59 -8.19
C TRP A 3 0.03 -7.91 -7.45
N HIS A 4 1.10 -8.49 -6.89
CA HIS A 4 1.02 -9.77 -6.19
C HIS A 4 0.11 -9.69 -4.96
N TRP A 5 0.18 -8.56 -4.21
CA TRP A 5 -0.71 -8.34 -3.08
C TRP A 5 -2.17 -8.34 -3.52
N HIS A 6 -2.49 -7.64 -4.62
CA HIS A 6 -3.86 -7.57 -5.13
C HIS A 6 -4.38 -8.93 -5.64
N LEU A 7 -3.47 -9.81 -6.09
CA LEU A 7 -3.85 -11.19 -6.45
C LEU A 7 -4.15 -12.04 -5.21
N VAL A 8 -3.39 -11.85 -4.14
CA VAL A 8 -3.53 -12.64 -2.91
C VAL A 8 -4.70 -12.14 -2.05
N PHE A 9 -4.99 -10.85 -2.10
CA PHE A 9 -6.04 -10.21 -1.31
C PHE A 9 -7.01 -9.45 -2.23
N PRO A 10 -7.79 -10.15 -3.05
CA PRO A 10 -8.72 -9.47 -3.96
C PRO A 10 -9.85 -8.77 -3.19
N ASP A 11 -10.50 -7.81 -3.84
CA ASP A 11 -11.61 -7.06 -3.24
C ASP A 11 -12.96 -7.81 -3.30
N ASP A 12 -13.03 -8.88 -4.08
CA ASP A 12 -14.24 -9.70 -4.22
C ASP A 12 -14.26 -10.95 -3.35
N GLU A 13 -13.35 -11.05 -2.36
CA GLU A 13 -13.26 -12.23 -1.48
C GLU A 13 -14.55 -12.47 -0.68
N GLU A 14 -14.92 -13.72 -0.56
CA GLU A 14 -16.07 -14.15 0.23
C GLU A 14 -15.73 -14.31 1.72
N PHE A 15 -14.44 -14.42 2.06
CA PHE A 15 -14.00 -14.60 3.45
C PHE A 15 -12.87 -13.65 3.78
N LYS A 16 -12.83 -13.21 5.02
CA LYS A 16 -11.80 -12.28 5.48
C LYS A 16 -10.49 -13.01 5.79
N ARG A 17 -9.42 -12.61 5.16
CA ARG A 17 -8.07 -13.05 5.52
C ARG A 17 -7.59 -12.28 6.74
N ASP A 18 -6.80 -12.95 7.59
CA ASP A 18 -6.29 -12.34 8.82
C ASP A 18 -5.47 -11.09 8.52
N ARG A 19 -5.81 -10.01 9.17
CA ARG A 19 -5.09 -8.73 9.10
C ARG A 19 -4.98 -8.14 7.69
N ARG A 20 -6.00 -8.38 6.85
CA ARG A 20 -6.00 -7.90 5.46
C ARG A 20 -5.83 -6.37 5.36
N GLY A 21 -6.59 -5.62 6.15
CA GLY A 21 -6.53 -4.16 6.13
C GLY A 21 -5.20 -3.62 6.65
N GLU A 22 -4.67 -4.23 7.72
CA GLU A 22 -3.34 -3.87 8.24
C GLU A 22 -2.24 -4.18 7.22
N MET A 23 -2.36 -5.32 6.52
CA MET A 23 -1.41 -5.74 5.49
C MET A 23 -1.48 -4.80 4.28
N PHE A 24 -2.69 -4.35 3.90
CA PHE A 24 -2.87 -3.33 2.87
C PHE A 24 -2.06 -2.08 3.21
N PHE A 25 -2.26 -1.55 4.42
CA PHE A 25 -1.50 -0.37 4.88
C PHE A 25 0.00 -0.64 4.83
N TYR A 26 0.43 -1.73 5.46
CA TYR A 26 1.87 -2.00 5.63
C TYR A 26 2.58 -2.10 4.27
N MET A 27 1.99 -2.83 3.33
CA MET A 27 2.60 -3.03 2.01
C MET A 27 2.72 -1.70 1.24
N HIS A 28 1.63 -0.93 1.20
CA HIS A 28 1.66 0.36 0.49
C HIS A 28 2.58 1.36 1.17
N HIS A 29 2.61 1.38 2.51
CA HIS A 29 3.54 2.21 3.26
C HIS A 29 4.99 1.87 2.89
N GLN A 30 5.34 0.58 2.79
CA GLN A 30 6.69 0.16 2.41
C GLN A 30 7.05 0.64 1.00
N ILE A 31 6.10 0.64 0.06
CA ILE A 31 6.31 1.16 -1.29
C ILE A 31 6.63 2.68 -1.22
N ILE A 32 5.83 3.44 -0.46
CA ILE A 32 6.02 4.89 -0.35
C ILE A 32 7.34 5.21 0.37
N ALA A 33 7.66 4.53 1.46
CA ALA A 33 8.91 4.73 2.18
C ALA A 33 10.12 4.45 1.29
N ARG A 34 10.08 3.37 0.51
CA ARG A 34 11.16 3.05 -0.43
C ARG A 34 11.29 4.11 -1.51
N TYR A 35 10.17 4.55 -2.07
CA TYR A 35 10.16 5.61 -3.08
C TYR A 35 10.73 6.92 -2.53
N ASP A 36 10.35 7.28 -1.30
CA ASP A 36 10.87 8.48 -0.64
C ASP A 36 12.39 8.38 -0.40
N CYS A 37 12.89 7.19 -0.02
CA CYS A 37 14.34 6.99 0.12
C CYS A 37 15.06 7.17 -1.23
N GLU A 38 14.47 6.67 -2.33
CA GLU A 38 15.03 6.86 -3.67
C GLU A 38 15.02 8.35 -4.08
N ARG A 39 13.95 9.07 -3.75
CA ARG A 39 13.88 10.52 -4.02
C ARG A 39 14.99 11.26 -3.28
N LEU A 40 15.13 11.00 -1.98
CA LEU A 40 16.17 11.65 -1.17
C LEU A 40 17.58 11.34 -1.68
N SER A 41 17.83 10.10 -2.14
CA SER A 41 19.14 9.71 -2.67
C SER A 41 19.48 10.44 -3.98
N ASN A 42 18.45 10.99 -4.65
CA ASN A 42 18.59 11.79 -5.87
C ASN A 42 18.43 13.30 -5.61
N GLY A 43 18.49 13.73 -4.34
CA GLY A 43 18.36 15.14 -3.97
C GLY A 43 16.97 15.73 -4.20
N LEU A 44 15.95 14.88 -4.25
CA LEU A 44 14.57 15.31 -4.45
C LEU A 44 13.82 15.31 -3.11
N PRO A 45 12.88 16.24 -2.88
CA PRO A 45 12.09 16.24 -1.65
C PRO A 45 11.15 15.02 -1.60
N LEU A 46 10.63 14.72 -0.41
CA LEU A 46 9.66 13.65 -0.21
C LEU A 46 8.44 13.84 -1.12
N VAL A 47 7.79 12.73 -1.45
CA VAL A 47 6.62 12.75 -2.33
C VAL A 47 5.49 13.57 -1.68
N ARG A 48 4.86 14.43 -2.48
CA ARG A 48 3.73 15.26 -2.04
C ARG A 48 2.41 14.53 -2.25
N SER A 49 1.58 14.55 -1.23
CA SER A 49 0.24 13.94 -1.24
C SER A 49 -0.65 14.55 -2.33
N PHE A 50 -1.44 13.71 -3.01
CA PHE A 50 -2.50 14.16 -3.91
C PHE A 50 -3.82 14.13 -3.14
N HIS A 51 -3.98 15.09 -2.24
CA HIS A 51 -5.17 15.19 -1.35
C HIS A 51 -6.24 16.14 -1.88
N LYS A 52 -5.88 17.03 -2.80
CA LYS A 52 -6.82 17.97 -3.43
C LYS A 52 -7.31 17.37 -4.75
N LEU A 53 -8.46 16.72 -4.70
CA LEU A 53 -8.98 15.99 -5.86
C LEU A 53 -9.39 16.92 -7.01
N ASP A 54 -9.66 18.20 -6.73
CA ASP A 54 -9.95 19.22 -7.74
C ASP A 54 -8.68 19.87 -8.33
N GLY A 55 -7.52 19.52 -7.80
CA GLY A 55 -6.24 20.08 -8.26
C GLY A 55 -5.70 19.39 -9.51
N PRO A 56 -4.78 20.03 -10.22
CA PRO A 56 -4.17 19.42 -11.38
C PRO A 56 -3.16 18.34 -10.99
N ILE A 57 -3.09 17.29 -11.82
CA ILE A 57 -2.01 16.30 -11.77
C ILE A 57 -0.86 16.88 -12.58
N GLU A 58 0.19 17.32 -11.90
CA GLU A 58 1.29 18.04 -12.52
C GLU A 58 2.08 17.18 -13.50
N GLU A 59 2.17 15.87 -13.21
CA GLU A 59 3.00 14.93 -13.95
C GLU A 59 2.24 14.39 -15.18
N ALA A 60 2.85 14.53 -16.35
CA ALA A 60 2.40 13.81 -17.55
C ALA A 60 2.82 12.35 -17.43
N TYR A 61 2.05 11.44 -18.03
CA TYR A 61 2.49 10.06 -18.13
C TYR A 61 1.97 9.39 -19.40
N PHE A 62 2.90 8.77 -20.12
CA PHE A 62 2.63 7.96 -21.30
C PHE A 62 3.39 6.65 -21.17
N SER A 63 2.68 5.58 -20.91
CA SER A 63 3.29 4.26 -20.65
C SER A 63 3.95 3.63 -21.88
N LYS A 64 3.48 3.98 -23.08
CA LYS A 64 3.86 3.36 -24.37
C LYS A 64 3.53 1.88 -24.44
N LEU A 65 2.55 1.44 -23.63
CA LEU A 65 2.09 0.05 -23.59
C LEU A 65 0.74 -0.06 -24.27
N THR A 66 0.49 -1.24 -24.85
CA THR A 66 -0.81 -1.60 -25.43
C THR A 66 -1.50 -2.62 -24.53
N THR A 67 -2.82 -2.66 -24.60
CA THR A 67 -3.59 -3.71 -23.92
C THR A 67 -3.55 -4.98 -24.75
N ASP A 68 -3.46 -6.12 -24.08
CA ASP A 68 -3.39 -7.42 -24.76
C ASP A 68 -4.66 -7.74 -25.55
N ASN A 69 -5.82 -7.35 -25.02
CA ASN A 69 -7.11 -7.71 -25.60
C ASN A 69 -7.44 -6.93 -26.87
N SER A 70 -7.10 -5.66 -26.93
CA SER A 70 -7.50 -4.82 -28.05
C SER A 70 -6.35 -4.27 -28.89
N GLY A 71 -5.12 -4.40 -28.38
CA GLY A 71 -3.94 -3.79 -29.01
C GLY A 71 -3.93 -2.26 -28.93
N LYS A 72 -4.90 -1.64 -28.28
CA LYS A 72 -4.95 -0.19 -28.12
C LYS A 72 -3.95 0.26 -27.05
N LEU A 73 -3.45 1.47 -27.20
CA LEU A 73 -2.59 2.08 -26.18
C LEU A 73 -3.36 2.29 -24.87
N TRP A 74 -2.68 2.15 -23.75
CA TRP A 74 -3.17 2.64 -22.47
C TRP A 74 -3.36 4.16 -22.55
N GLY A 75 -4.36 4.68 -21.86
CA GLY A 75 -4.67 6.10 -21.87
C GLY A 75 -3.47 6.97 -21.48
N VAL A 76 -3.35 8.11 -22.13
CA VAL A 76 -2.25 9.05 -21.93
C VAL A 76 -2.74 10.23 -21.10
N ARG A 77 -1.97 10.61 -20.09
CA ARG A 77 -2.32 11.78 -19.28
C ARG A 77 -1.32 12.91 -19.54
N PRO A 78 -1.76 14.01 -20.18
CA PRO A 78 -0.96 15.24 -20.26
C PRO A 78 -0.72 15.86 -18.88
N ALA A 79 0.34 16.64 -18.75
CA ALA A 79 0.63 17.41 -17.54
C ALA A 79 -0.48 18.43 -17.27
N GLY A 80 -0.80 18.63 -16.01
CA GLY A 80 -1.80 19.63 -15.60
C GLY A 80 -3.25 19.16 -15.72
N MET A 81 -3.48 17.91 -16.12
CA MET A 81 -4.83 17.38 -16.26
C MET A 81 -5.48 17.23 -14.88
N LYS A 82 -6.78 17.53 -14.81
CA LYS A 82 -7.56 17.37 -13.58
C LYS A 82 -8.43 16.13 -13.69
N ILE A 83 -8.65 15.45 -12.56
CA ILE A 83 -9.71 14.44 -12.52
C ILE A 83 -11.06 15.14 -12.61
N GLN A 84 -12.04 14.42 -13.12
CA GLN A 84 -13.40 14.93 -13.32
C GLN A 84 -14.38 13.84 -12.87
N ASP A 85 -15.61 14.22 -12.67
CA ASP A 85 -16.68 13.26 -12.43
C ASP A 85 -16.72 12.30 -13.62
N MET A 86 -16.81 11.01 -13.34
CA MET A 86 -16.75 9.97 -14.35
C MET A 86 -18.17 9.45 -14.65
N GLU A 87 -18.53 9.43 -15.92
CA GLU A 87 -19.83 8.97 -16.39
C GLU A 87 -19.65 8.04 -17.59
N LEU A 88 -19.08 6.86 -17.34
CA LEU A 88 -18.90 5.87 -18.42
C LEU A 88 -20.23 5.22 -18.79
N PRO A 89 -20.36 4.76 -20.05
CA PRO A 89 -21.59 4.10 -20.51
C PRO A 89 -21.95 2.82 -19.76
N GLU A 90 -20.99 2.15 -19.16
CA GLU A 90 -21.25 0.91 -18.42
C GLU A 90 -21.96 1.21 -17.10
N PRO A 91 -22.94 0.40 -16.73
CA PRO A 91 -23.62 0.58 -15.45
C PRO A 91 -22.66 0.50 -14.26
N ASN A 92 -22.92 1.32 -13.26
CA ASN A 92 -22.15 1.36 -12.00
C ASN A 92 -20.73 1.91 -12.11
N GLU A 93 -20.35 2.47 -13.25
CA GLU A 93 -19.04 3.11 -13.43
C GLU A 93 -19.13 4.63 -13.40
N ASN A 94 -20.04 5.16 -12.59
CA ASN A 94 -20.25 6.60 -12.42
C ASN A 94 -19.80 6.99 -11.02
N TYR A 95 -18.75 7.81 -10.94
CA TYR A 95 -18.16 8.24 -9.68
C TYR A 95 -17.91 9.74 -9.72
N ARG A 96 -18.26 10.42 -8.62
CA ARG A 96 -18.07 11.88 -8.53
C ARG A 96 -16.97 12.20 -7.51
N ILE A 97 -16.28 13.29 -7.78
CA ILE A 97 -15.27 13.82 -6.85
C ILE A 97 -15.90 14.07 -5.47
N MET A 98 -17.10 14.61 -5.47
CA MET A 98 -17.85 14.86 -4.22
C MET A 98 -18.08 13.58 -3.40
N ASP A 99 -18.30 12.45 -4.05
CA ASP A 99 -18.48 11.17 -3.36
C ASP A 99 -17.16 10.75 -2.70
N MET A 100 -16.05 10.90 -3.42
CA MET A 100 -14.70 10.60 -2.90
C MET A 100 -14.38 11.45 -1.68
N GLU A 101 -14.67 12.74 -1.76
CA GLU A 101 -14.45 13.66 -0.63
C GLU A 101 -15.33 13.29 0.56
N GLY A 102 -16.59 12.94 0.30
CA GLY A 102 -17.50 12.48 1.35
C GLY A 102 -17.01 11.20 2.03
N TRP A 103 -16.49 10.23 1.25
CA TRP A 103 -15.93 9.02 1.83
C TRP A 103 -14.70 9.32 2.70
N ARG A 104 -13.77 10.12 2.17
CA ARG A 104 -12.58 10.56 2.93
C ARG A 104 -12.99 11.20 4.25
N ASP A 105 -13.95 12.11 4.21
CA ASP A 105 -14.36 12.87 5.39
C ASP A 105 -15.04 11.97 6.43
N ARG A 106 -15.84 11.00 5.99
CA ARG A 106 -16.45 10.01 6.89
C ARG A 106 -15.40 9.10 7.54
N ILE A 107 -14.38 8.71 6.77
CA ILE A 107 -13.24 7.94 7.29
C ILE A 107 -12.50 8.75 8.35
N ARG A 108 -12.23 10.04 8.07
CA ARG A 108 -11.56 10.94 9.04
C ARG A 108 -12.41 11.15 10.30
N ASP A 109 -13.73 11.30 10.14
CA ASP A 109 -14.63 11.38 11.30
C ASP A 109 -14.51 10.13 12.17
N ALA A 110 -14.51 8.95 11.54
CA ALA A 110 -14.35 7.68 12.27
C ALA A 110 -12.99 7.63 13.00
N ILE A 111 -11.92 8.07 12.36
CA ILE A 111 -10.58 8.15 12.97
C ILE A 111 -10.61 9.04 14.21
N HIS A 112 -11.13 10.26 14.09
CA HIS A 112 -11.12 11.23 15.18
C HIS A 112 -12.04 10.84 16.34
N ARG A 113 -13.14 10.17 16.03
CA ARG A 113 -14.05 9.65 17.07
C ARG A 113 -13.56 8.35 17.69
N GLY A 114 -12.62 7.67 17.06
CA GLY A 114 -12.14 6.36 17.47
C GLY A 114 -13.18 5.26 17.29
N ILE A 115 -14.18 5.47 16.44
CA ILE A 115 -15.34 4.57 16.29
C ILE A 115 -15.76 4.54 14.81
N ALA A 116 -15.96 3.33 14.25
CA ALA A 116 -16.60 3.16 12.96
C ALA A 116 -18.00 2.58 13.15
N ARG A 117 -18.93 2.93 12.26
CA ARG A 117 -20.35 2.52 12.33
C ARG A 117 -20.62 1.39 11.33
N ARG A 118 -21.15 0.26 11.82
CA ARG A 118 -21.53 -0.86 10.98
C ARG A 118 -22.84 -0.59 10.22
N THR A 119 -23.11 -1.44 9.24
CA THR A 119 -24.33 -1.35 8.42
C THR A 119 -25.60 -1.48 9.26
N ASP A 120 -25.56 -2.27 10.33
CA ASP A 120 -26.70 -2.45 11.26
C ASP A 120 -26.84 -1.30 12.28
N GLY A 121 -25.98 -0.27 12.20
CA GLY A 121 -26.00 0.85 13.10
C GLY A 121 -25.15 0.68 14.36
N THR A 122 -24.64 -0.52 14.64
CA THR A 122 -23.76 -0.72 15.80
C THR A 122 -22.38 -0.09 15.56
N GLU A 123 -21.64 0.10 16.63
CA GLU A 123 -20.33 0.73 16.56
C GLU A 123 -19.21 -0.30 16.80
N VAL A 124 -18.05 -0.05 16.18
CA VAL A 124 -16.83 -0.81 16.43
C VAL A 124 -15.71 0.18 16.74
N ARG A 125 -14.98 -0.08 17.82
CA ARG A 125 -13.86 0.79 18.23
C ARG A 125 -12.67 0.61 17.27
N LEU A 126 -12.02 1.72 16.97
CA LEU A 126 -10.73 1.75 16.29
C LEU A 126 -9.67 1.86 17.39
N ASP A 127 -9.29 0.73 17.95
CA ASP A 127 -8.33 0.67 19.06
C ASP A 127 -6.91 0.33 18.56
N ALA A 128 -5.95 0.30 19.47
CA ALA A 128 -4.54 0.04 19.14
C ALA A 128 -4.29 -1.38 18.61
N LYS A 129 -5.18 -2.32 18.89
CA LYS A 129 -5.00 -3.73 18.52
C LYS A 129 -5.59 -4.06 17.15
N THR A 130 -6.78 -3.55 16.85
CA THR A 130 -7.53 -3.93 15.64
C THR A 130 -7.88 -2.74 14.74
N GLY A 131 -7.72 -1.52 15.24
CA GLY A 131 -8.20 -0.33 14.51
C GLY A 131 -7.55 -0.16 13.15
N ILE A 132 -6.25 -0.45 13.03
CA ILE A 132 -5.55 -0.29 11.76
C ILE A 132 -6.07 -1.29 10.71
N ASP A 133 -6.42 -2.50 11.12
CA ASP A 133 -7.00 -3.51 10.23
C ASP A 133 -8.41 -3.07 9.77
N ILE A 134 -9.23 -2.62 10.71
CA ILE A 134 -10.58 -2.13 10.40
C ILE A 134 -10.50 -0.93 9.45
N LEU A 135 -9.60 0.01 9.72
CA LEU A 135 -9.41 1.20 8.87
C LEU A 135 -8.96 0.81 7.46
N GLY A 136 -8.04 -0.15 7.35
CA GLY A 136 -7.61 -0.63 6.04
C GLY A 136 -8.76 -1.25 5.25
N ASP A 137 -9.61 -2.04 5.92
CA ASP A 137 -10.81 -2.60 5.28
C ASP A 137 -11.86 -1.53 4.95
N MET A 138 -11.82 -0.34 5.57
CA MET A 138 -12.69 0.76 5.20
C MET A 138 -12.18 1.50 3.96
N ILE A 139 -10.86 1.65 3.85
CA ILE A 139 -10.20 2.38 2.76
C ILE A 139 -10.13 1.52 1.48
N GLU A 140 -9.83 0.23 1.65
CA GLU A 140 -9.78 -0.78 0.58
C GLU A 140 -10.77 -1.89 0.92
N PRO A 141 -12.07 -1.65 0.72
CA PRO A 141 -13.07 -2.61 1.20
C PRO A 141 -13.15 -3.86 0.34
N ALA A 142 -13.44 -4.98 1.01
CA ALA A 142 -14.08 -6.14 0.42
C ALA A 142 -15.56 -6.05 0.83
N LEU A 143 -16.45 -6.07 -0.13
CA LEU A 143 -17.86 -5.72 0.10
C LEU A 143 -18.56 -6.67 1.08
N SER A 144 -18.07 -7.92 1.17
CA SER A 144 -18.70 -8.97 1.99
C SER A 144 -18.46 -8.81 3.50
N PHE A 145 -17.33 -8.19 3.91
CA PHE A 145 -16.98 -8.16 5.35
C PHE A 145 -16.47 -6.79 5.87
N SER A 146 -16.27 -5.80 5.00
CA SER A 146 -15.82 -4.49 5.46
C SER A 146 -16.92 -3.75 6.22
N VAL A 147 -16.50 -2.90 7.16
CA VAL A 147 -17.42 -2.14 7.98
C VAL A 147 -18.14 -1.12 7.10
N ASN A 148 -19.42 -1.33 6.84
CA ASN A 148 -20.33 -0.42 6.13
C ASN A 148 -19.76 0.17 4.83
N PRO A 149 -19.46 -0.67 3.83
CA PRO A 149 -18.85 -0.18 2.58
C PRO A 149 -19.75 0.78 1.78
N ARG A 150 -21.07 0.77 2.01
CA ARG A 150 -21.97 1.75 1.39
C ARG A 150 -21.78 3.15 1.97
N PHE A 151 -21.42 3.24 3.25
CA PHE A 151 -21.24 4.52 3.93
C PHE A 151 -19.82 5.06 3.76
N TYR A 152 -18.80 4.22 3.97
CA TYR A 152 -17.40 4.63 3.89
C TYR A 152 -16.86 4.61 2.46
N GLY A 153 -17.54 3.94 1.53
CA GLY A 153 -17.18 3.92 0.12
C GLY A 153 -15.99 3.03 -0.20
N GLN A 154 -15.35 3.34 -1.32
CA GLN A 154 -14.20 2.59 -1.84
C GLN A 154 -13.10 3.58 -2.23
N LEU A 155 -12.66 4.37 -1.24
CA LEU A 155 -11.79 5.53 -1.49
C LEU A 155 -10.58 5.17 -2.34
N HIS A 156 -9.82 4.12 -1.94
CA HIS A 156 -8.59 3.75 -2.63
C HIS A 156 -8.86 3.32 -4.07
N ASN A 157 -9.75 2.35 -4.26
CA ASN A 157 -10.01 1.78 -5.58
C ASN A 157 -10.58 2.81 -6.55
N LYS A 158 -11.57 3.60 -6.11
CA LYS A 158 -12.21 4.56 -7.01
C LYS A 158 -11.31 5.75 -7.30
N GLY A 159 -10.36 6.05 -6.44
CA GLY A 159 -9.30 7.00 -6.76
C GLY A 159 -8.44 6.53 -7.92
N HIS A 160 -8.05 5.25 -7.92
CA HIS A 160 -7.33 4.65 -9.05
C HIS A 160 -8.13 4.79 -10.36
N VAL A 161 -9.43 4.49 -10.29
CA VAL A 161 -10.32 4.53 -11.47
C VAL A 161 -10.47 5.96 -12.00
N LEU A 162 -10.77 6.92 -11.11
CA LEU A 162 -10.94 8.33 -11.50
C LEU A 162 -9.66 8.91 -12.12
N ILE A 163 -8.52 8.64 -11.49
CA ILE A 163 -7.23 9.11 -12.02
C ILE A 163 -6.95 8.45 -13.38
N GLY A 164 -7.26 7.15 -13.49
CA GLY A 164 -7.02 6.40 -14.72
C GLY A 164 -7.90 6.80 -15.89
N HIS A 165 -9.06 7.42 -15.63
CA HIS A 165 -9.99 7.86 -16.69
C HIS A 165 -10.03 9.37 -16.87
N CYS A 166 -9.12 10.14 -16.23
CA CYS A 166 -9.18 11.61 -16.29
C CYS A 166 -9.06 12.18 -17.71
N HIS A 167 -8.47 11.42 -18.66
CA HIS A 167 -8.34 11.85 -20.07
C HIS A 167 -9.60 11.60 -20.89
N ASP A 168 -10.48 10.68 -20.47
CA ASP A 168 -11.75 10.38 -21.15
C ASP A 168 -12.83 9.98 -20.13
N PRO A 169 -13.22 10.91 -19.23
CA PRO A 169 -14.09 10.57 -18.09
C PRO A 169 -15.51 10.18 -18.47
N THR A 170 -15.95 10.50 -19.69
CA THR A 170 -17.29 10.12 -20.18
C THR A 170 -17.24 8.94 -21.16
N GLY A 171 -16.05 8.45 -21.49
CA GLY A 171 -15.89 7.41 -22.51
C GLY A 171 -16.25 7.87 -23.91
N ALA A 172 -16.39 9.19 -24.13
CA ALA A 172 -16.82 9.73 -25.44
C ALA A 172 -15.82 9.40 -26.54
N ASN A 173 -14.55 9.31 -26.21
CA ASN A 173 -13.48 9.00 -27.18
C ASN A 173 -13.19 7.50 -27.25
N LYS A 174 -13.83 6.69 -26.41
CA LYS A 174 -13.63 5.23 -26.34
C LYS A 174 -12.16 4.87 -26.14
N GLU A 175 -11.46 5.67 -25.33
CA GLU A 175 -10.06 5.40 -24.99
C GLU A 175 -9.98 4.38 -23.84
N ASN A 176 -8.91 3.62 -23.82
CA ASN A 176 -8.63 2.75 -22.67
C ASN A 176 -8.34 3.58 -21.44
N GLY A 177 -8.58 3.03 -20.27
CA GLY A 177 -8.11 3.64 -19.03
C GLY A 177 -6.59 3.78 -19.03
N GLY A 178 -6.08 4.70 -18.26
CA GLY A 178 -4.64 4.87 -18.05
C GLY A 178 -4.08 3.81 -17.12
N PRO A 179 -2.74 3.73 -16.99
CA PRO A 179 -2.09 2.68 -16.18
C PRO A 179 -2.56 2.59 -14.72
N MET A 180 -3.15 3.64 -14.18
CA MET A 180 -3.68 3.64 -12.81
C MET A 180 -4.87 2.68 -12.62
N THR A 181 -5.52 2.25 -13.72
CA THR A 181 -6.67 1.34 -13.61
C THR A 181 -6.29 -0.13 -13.40
N ASP A 182 -5.00 -0.46 -13.44
CA ASP A 182 -4.55 -1.85 -13.33
C ASP A 182 -3.38 -1.98 -12.35
N SER A 183 -3.51 -2.86 -11.37
CA SER A 183 -2.49 -3.08 -10.33
C SER A 183 -1.13 -3.51 -10.88
N MET A 184 -1.08 -4.11 -12.08
CA MET A 184 0.17 -4.50 -12.75
C MET A 184 0.96 -3.29 -13.26
N THR A 185 0.26 -2.23 -13.67
CA THR A 185 0.88 -1.09 -14.34
C THR A 185 0.87 0.20 -13.54
N ALA A 186 0.00 0.30 -12.53
CA ALA A 186 -0.24 1.54 -11.79
C ALA A 186 1.04 2.16 -11.21
N MET A 187 1.95 1.33 -10.68
CA MET A 187 3.20 1.81 -10.07
C MET A 187 4.17 2.47 -11.07
N ARG A 188 3.93 2.31 -12.38
CA ARG A 188 4.73 2.98 -13.40
C ARG A 188 4.38 4.47 -13.53
N ASP A 189 3.16 4.83 -13.13
CA ASP A 189 2.66 6.20 -13.23
C ASP A 189 3.06 6.98 -11.98
N PRO A 190 3.75 8.14 -12.10
CA PRO A 190 4.17 8.91 -10.92
C PRO A 190 3.04 9.31 -9.97
N ILE A 191 1.82 9.52 -10.46
CA ILE A 191 0.69 9.90 -9.60
C ILE A 191 0.33 8.78 -8.61
N PHE A 192 0.68 7.51 -8.91
CA PHE A 192 0.51 6.39 -7.98
C PHE A 192 1.07 6.73 -6.61
N TYR A 193 2.30 7.25 -6.56
CA TYR A 193 2.98 7.52 -5.30
C TYR A 193 2.34 8.69 -4.54
N ARG A 194 1.85 9.69 -5.27
CA ARG A 194 1.16 10.83 -4.67
C ARG A 194 -0.23 10.41 -4.14
N TRP A 195 -0.93 9.55 -4.87
CA TRP A 195 -2.23 9.01 -4.44
C TRP A 195 -2.04 8.13 -3.19
N HIS A 196 -1.08 7.22 -3.23
CA HIS A 196 -0.81 6.36 -2.08
C HIS A 196 -0.24 7.13 -0.88
N LYS A 197 0.44 8.25 -1.10
CA LYS A 197 0.84 9.14 0.00
C LYS A 197 -0.41 9.73 0.69
N HIS A 198 -1.43 10.10 -0.07
CA HIS A 198 -2.69 10.56 0.50
C HIS A 198 -3.36 9.46 1.32
N ILE A 199 -3.40 8.24 0.80
CA ILE A 199 -3.95 7.09 1.51
C ILE A 199 -3.15 6.80 2.79
N ASP A 200 -1.83 6.81 2.70
CA ASP A 200 -0.92 6.58 3.84
C ASP A 200 -1.13 7.60 4.96
N GLU A 201 -1.40 8.86 4.61
CA GLU A 201 -1.66 9.93 5.59
C GLU A 201 -2.87 9.63 6.47
N LEU A 202 -3.92 8.99 5.95
CA LEU A 202 -5.09 8.61 6.75
C LEU A 202 -4.73 7.60 7.84
N PHE A 203 -3.86 6.64 7.51
CA PHE A 203 -3.37 5.67 8.50
C PHE A 203 -2.51 6.35 9.57
N TYR A 204 -1.68 7.31 9.18
CA TYR A 204 -0.88 8.05 10.15
C TYR A 204 -1.73 8.95 11.02
N GLU A 205 -2.77 9.57 10.44
CA GLU A 205 -3.76 10.35 11.21
C GLU A 205 -4.39 9.47 12.31
N PHE A 206 -4.75 8.22 11.96
CA PHE A 206 -5.24 7.26 12.95
C PHE A 206 -4.17 6.92 14.00
N LYS A 207 -2.95 6.60 13.58
CA LYS A 207 -1.88 6.24 14.52
C LYS A 207 -1.58 7.37 15.50
N GLU A 208 -1.78 8.62 15.10
CA GLU A 208 -1.60 9.77 15.99
C GLU A 208 -2.70 9.88 17.07
N THR A 209 -3.85 9.26 16.85
CA THR A 209 -4.90 9.22 17.90
C THR A 209 -4.59 8.20 18.99
N LEU A 210 -3.67 7.26 18.74
CA LEU A 210 -3.32 6.22 19.70
C LEU A 210 -2.35 6.78 20.75
N GLY A 211 -2.53 6.36 21.99
CA GLY A 211 -1.62 6.74 23.07
C GLY A 211 -0.23 6.13 22.89
N ALA A 212 0.77 6.80 23.42
CA ALA A 212 2.13 6.24 23.45
C ALA A 212 2.17 5.00 24.37
N TYR A 213 3.02 4.04 24.02
CA TYR A 213 3.23 2.88 24.87
C TYR A 213 3.75 3.32 26.25
N THR A 214 3.21 2.72 27.29
CA THR A 214 3.72 2.91 28.64
C THR A 214 5.05 2.20 28.85
N LYS A 215 5.79 2.59 29.88
CA LYS A 215 7.06 1.93 30.21
C LYS A 215 6.86 0.44 30.50
N ASP A 216 5.74 0.08 31.11
CA ASP A 216 5.47 -1.33 31.44
C ASP A 216 5.15 -2.16 30.19
N GLU A 217 4.47 -1.57 29.20
CA GLU A 217 4.21 -2.25 27.93
C GLU A 217 5.48 -2.54 27.13
N VAL A 218 6.48 -1.69 27.21
CA VAL A 218 7.75 -1.87 26.50
C VAL A 218 8.82 -2.51 27.37
N ARG A 219 8.55 -2.71 28.66
CA ARG A 219 9.52 -3.32 29.58
C ARG A 219 9.66 -4.80 29.31
N ASN A 220 10.87 -5.22 29.07
CA ASN A 220 11.18 -6.64 28.83
C ASN A 220 11.79 -7.27 30.09
N ASP A 221 10.95 -7.81 30.96
CA ASP A 221 11.41 -8.58 32.12
C ASP A 221 11.38 -10.06 31.74
N THR A 222 12.41 -10.50 31.05
CA THR A 222 12.49 -11.89 30.56
C THR A 222 13.20 -12.79 31.55
N ARG A 223 12.47 -13.29 32.53
CA ARG A 223 12.96 -14.36 33.43
C ARG A 223 12.71 -15.74 32.82
N ALA A 224 11.99 -15.85 31.73
CA ALA A 224 11.68 -17.09 31.03
C ALA A 224 11.96 -16.94 29.54
N PRO A 225 12.26 -18.03 28.83
CA PRO A 225 12.45 -17.97 27.39
C PRO A 225 11.21 -17.39 26.69
N ARG A 226 11.44 -16.47 25.77
CA ARG A 226 10.36 -15.86 24.97
C ARG A 226 10.70 -15.87 23.50
N ARG A 227 9.72 -16.26 22.71
CA ARG A 227 9.84 -16.13 21.25
C ARG A 227 9.51 -14.69 20.89
N VAL A 228 10.47 -14.01 20.27
CA VAL A 228 10.33 -12.61 19.84
C VAL A 228 10.59 -12.50 18.35
N CYS A 229 9.98 -11.49 17.72
CA CYS A 229 10.22 -11.20 16.32
C CYS A 229 11.02 -9.90 16.24
N PHE A 230 12.21 -9.99 15.64
CA PHE A 230 13.02 -8.82 15.34
C PHE A 230 12.70 -8.33 13.94
N ARG A 231 12.60 -7.00 13.79
CA ARG A 231 12.44 -6.34 12.50
C ARG A 231 13.53 -5.28 12.40
N VAL A 232 14.26 -5.30 11.30
CA VAL A 232 15.38 -4.38 11.05
C VAL A 232 14.94 -3.40 9.96
N PHE A 233 15.10 -2.12 10.23
CA PHE A 233 14.69 -1.08 9.29
C PHE A 233 15.87 -0.20 8.90
N MET A 234 15.90 0.20 7.64
CA MET A 234 16.77 1.26 7.13
C MET A 234 15.94 2.54 7.06
N THR A 235 16.55 3.68 7.40
CA THR A 235 15.91 4.99 7.29
C THR A 235 16.97 6.05 7.00
N PRO A 236 16.62 7.11 6.25
CA PRO A 236 17.57 8.21 6.04
C PRO A 236 17.78 8.99 7.33
N ILE A 237 18.95 9.59 7.48
CA ILE A 237 19.31 10.43 8.63
C ILE A 237 19.01 11.91 8.31
N TYR A 238 19.11 12.29 7.05
CA TYR A 238 18.97 13.68 6.59
C TYR A 238 17.93 13.80 5.49
N ASP A 239 17.31 14.98 5.39
CA ASP A 239 16.41 15.32 4.29
C ASP A 239 17.22 15.79 3.05
N GLU A 240 16.49 16.22 2.00
CA GLU A 240 17.08 16.63 0.72
C GLU A 240 17.92 17.91 0.80
N VAL A 241 17.78 18.68 1.87
CA VAL A 241 18.60 19.88 2.08
C VAL A 241 19.64 19.70 3.20
N GLY A 242 19.84 18.48 3.65
CA GLY A 242 20.87 18.13 4.65
C GLY A 242 20.48 18.41 6.11
N ARG A 243 19.18 18.63 6.40
CA ARG A 243 18.73 18.78 7.79
C ARG A 243 18.48 17.41 8.40
N LYS A 244 18.92 17.25 9.65
CA LYS A 244 18.75 15.98 10.36
C LYS A 244 17.27 15.70 10.65
N LEU A 245 16.81 14.53 10.26
CA LEU A 245 15.44 14.08 10.51
C LEU A 245 15.27 13.70 11.99
N THR A 246 14.14 14.07 12.57
CA THR A 246 13.76 13.60 13.90
C THR A 246 13.42 12.11 13.85
N PHE A 247 13.47 11.43 15.00
CA PHE A 247 13.11 10.01 15.07
C PHE A 247 11.69 9.78 14.50
N ARG A 248 10.75 10.65 14.82
CA ARG A 248 9.38 10.56 14.28
C ARG A 248 9.36 10.62 12.75
N GLN A 249 10.13 11.54 12.16
CA GLN A 249 10.22 11.61 10.70
C GLN A 249 10.87 10.35 10.10
N GLN A 250 11.88 9.83 10.78
CA GLN A 250 12.55 8.60 10.36
C GLN A 250 11.58 7.40 10.37
N THR A 251 10.67 7.31 11.35
CA THR A 251 9.71 6.19 11.40
C THR A 251 8.72 6.20 10.23
N LEU A 252 8.51 7.35 9.59
CA LEU A 252 7.70 7.42 8.38
C LEU A 252 8.42 6.91 7.13
N LEU A 253 9.72 6.62 7.26
CA LEU A 253 10.61 6.25 6.16
C LEU A 253 11.32 4.89 6.36
N UNK A 254 11.03 3.97 7.21
CA UNK A 254 11.45 2.92 7.54
C UNK A 254 11.31 2.04 6.59
N VAL A 255 12.17 1.59 5.88
CA VAL A 255 12.15 0.49 4.94
C VAL A 255 12.59 -0.80 5.63
N GLU A 256 11.75 -1.81 5.62
CA GLU A 256 12.07 -3.10 6.26
C GLU A 256 13.17 -3.83 5.50
N MET A 257 14.23 -4.18 6.19
CA MET A 257 15.41 -4.85 5.63
C MET A 257 15.51 -6.31 6.09
N ASP A 258 14.89 -6.66 7.22
CA ASP A 258 14.85 -8.05 7.69
C ASP A 258 13.73 -8.21 8.71
N LYS A 259 13.26 -9.44 8.82
CA LYS A 259 12.27 -9.86 9.82
C LYS A 259 12.53 -11.33 10.16
N PHE A 260 12.76 -11.64 11.43
CA PHE A 260 13.01 -13.01 11.84
C PHE A 260 12.58 -13.25 13.28
N ALA A 261 12.18 -14.47 13.58
CA ALA A 261 11.78 -14.88 14.92
C ALA A 261 12.92 -15.64 15.58
N VAL A 262 13.12 -15.41 16.89
CA VAL A 262 14.13 -16.08 17.67
C VAL A 262 13.63 -16.27 19.10
N THR A 263 14.06 -17.35 19.76
CA THR A 263 13.80 -17.56 21.19
C THR A 263 14.92 -16.96 22.01
N VAL A 264 14.61 -15.96 22.82
CA VAL A 264 15.55 -15.30 23.71
C VAL A 264 15.50 -16.00 25.07
N ASN A 265 16.62 -16.58 25.48
CA ASN A 265 16.71 -17.39 26.69
C ASN A 265 17.45 -16.71 27.85
N ALA A 266 18.05 -15.56 27.64
CA ALA A 266 18.92 -14.89 28.61
C ALA A 266 18.70 -13.37 28.56
N PRO A 267 19.06 -12.66 29.62
CA PRO A 267 18.92 -11.19 29.63
C PRO A 267 19.78 -10.48 28.57
N MET A 268 20.86 -11.12 28.15
CA MET A 268 21.73 -10.57 27.08
C MET A 268 22.00 -11.68 26.05
N VAL A 269 21.59 -11.41 24.81
CA VAL A 269 21.77 -12.33 23.68
C VAL A 269 22.40 -11.54 22.53
N GLN A 270 23.50 -12.03 22.03
CA GLN A 270 24.10 -11.54 20.79
C GLN A 270 23.42 -12.30 19.64
N LEU A 271 22.92 -11.56 18.68
CA LEU A 271 22.29 -12.13 17.50
C LEU A 271 23.04 -11.64 16.26
N ASP A 272 23.67 -12.57 15.58
CA ASP A 272 24.43 -12.29 14.36
C ASP A 272 23.60 -12.73 13.15
N ARG A 273 23.41 -11.81 12.19
CA ARG A 273 22.66 -12.07 10.95
C ARG A 273 23.46 -11.54 9.78
N THR A 274 23.50 -12.30 8.73
CA THR A 274 24.12 -11.88 7.46
C THR A 274 23.04 -11.38 6.51
N SER A 275 23.44 -10.58 5.53
CA SER A 275 22.53 -10.09 4.50
C SER A 275 21.90 -11.23 3.69
N ARG A 276 22.57 -12.38 3.60
CA ARG A 276 22.05 -13.55 2.90
C ARG A 276 20.85 -14.19 3.60
N GLU A 277 20.74 -13.99 4.91
CA GLU A 277 19.64 -14.55 5.71
C GLU A 277 18.43 -13.61 5.76
N SER A 278 18.56 -12.39 5.24
CA SER A 278 17.50 -11.38 5.29
C SER A 278 16.25 -11.88 4.58
N SER A 279 15.11 -11.69 5.22
CA SER A 279 13.81 -12.10 4.69
C SER A 279 13.39 -11.34 3.43
N VAL A 280 14.03 -10.19 3.16
CA VAL A 280 13.71 -9.35 1.99
C VAL A 280 14.77 -9.45 0.90
N THR A 281 15.78 -10.29 1.07
CA THR A 281 16.87 -10.46 0.10
C THR A 281 16.70 -11.77 -0.65
N ILE A 282 16.74 -11.71 -1.98
CA ILE A 282 16.82 -12.91 -2.81
C ILE A 282 18.29 -13.19 -3.08
N PRO A 283 18.83 -14.35 -2.62
CA PRO A 283 20.19 -14.70 -2.95
C PRO A 283 20.40 -14.80 -4.46
N ILE A 284 21.54 -14.32 -4.94
CA ILE A 284 21.83 -14.27 -6.38
C ILE A 284 21.82 -15.67 -7.00
N GLU A 285 22.18 -16.68 -6.23
CA GLU A 285 22.18 -18.09 -6.66
C GLU A 285 20.76 -18.56 -7.01
N ARG A 286 19.75 -18.08 -6.28
CA ARG A 286 18.34 -18.40 -6.57
C ARG A 286 17.89 -17.73 -7.86
N PHE A 287 18.33 -16.50 -8.09
CA PHE A 287 18.00 -15.75 -9.31
C PHE A 287 18.47 -16.51 -10.56
N PHE A 288 19.72 -16.97 -10.55
CA PHE A 288 20.27 -17.70 -11.69
C PHE A 288 19.60 -19.06 -11.89
N ARG A 289 19.25 -19.77 -10.82
CA ARG A 289 18.55 -21.06 -10.93
C ARG A 289 17.17 -20.91 -11.60
N VAL A 290 16.47 -19.81 -11.33
CA VAL A 290 15.19 -19.53 -12.02
C VAL A 290 15.41 -19.30 -13.50
N TYR A 291 16.42 -18.51 -13.83
CA TYR A 291 16.73 -18.19 -15.22
C TYR A 291 17.09 -19.45 -16.02
N GLU A 292 17.89 -20.32 -15.44
CA GLU A 292 18.27 -21.59 -16.07
C GLU A 292 17.07 -22.52 -16.29
N ARG A 293 16.16 -22.59 -15.33
CA ARG A 293 14.95 -23.42 -15.44
C ARG A 293 13.95 -22.89 -16.46
N ARG A 294 13.86 -21.57 -16.62
CA ARG A 294 12.97 -20.95 -17.61
C ARG A 294 13.33 -21.32 -19.04
N THR A 295 14.59 -21.60 -19.30
CA THR A 295 15.04 -22.01 -20.65
C THR A 295 14.83 -23.50 -20.91
N ALA A 296 14.54 -24.29 -19.86
CA ALA A 296 14.45 -25.73 -19.95
C ALA A 296 13.02 -26.28 -20.04
N ASN A 297 12.02 -25.65 -19.38
CA ASN A 297 10.66 -26.19 -19.37
C ASN A 297 9.63 -25.15 -18.87
N THR A 298 8.68 -24.81 -19.73
CA THR A 298 7.70 -23.75 -19.47
C THR A 298 6.67 -24.07 -18.36
N SER A 299 6.37 -25.36 -18.12
CA SER A 299 5.40 -25.75 -17.09
C SER A 299 5.98 -25.63 -15.68
N ASP A 300 7.27 -25.91 -15.51
CA ASP A 300 7.94 -25.80 -14.21
C ASP A 300 8.24 -24.35 -13.81
N ALA A 301 8.32 -23.45 -14.80
CA ALA A 301 8.56 -22.03 -14.54
C ALA A 301 7.39 -21.37 -13.81
N LEU A 302 6.16 -21.78 -14.08
CA LEU A 302 4.98 -21.21 -13.44
C LEU A 302 4.82 -21.68 -12.00
N SER A 303 5.11 -22.96 -11.71
CA SER A 303 5.01 -23.49 -10.34
C SER A 303 6.08 -22.92 -9.41
N ASN A 304 7.21 -22.47 -9.95
CA ASN A 304 8.29 -21.87 -9.16
C ASN A 304 8.21 -20.35 -9.09
N TYR A 305 7.29 -19.73 -9.83
CA TYR A 305 7.15 -18.27 -9.86
C TYR A 305 6.77 -17.71 -8.48
N GLU A 306 5.99 -18.45 -7.73
CA GLU A 306 5.57 -18.08 -6.38
C GLU A 306 6.74 -17.94 -5.39
N MET A 307 7.81 -18.69 -5.60
CA MET A 307 8.99 -18.65 -4.73
C MET A 307 9.92 -17.46 -5.01
N PHE A 308 9.66 -16.69 -6.07
CA PHE A 308 10.62 -15.71 -6.57
C PHE A 308 10.06 -14.27 -6.66
N CYS A 309 8.97 -14.00 -5.98
CA CYS A 309 8.45 -12.61 -6.00
C CYS A 309 9.37 -11.63 -5.25
N GLY A 310 10.31 -12.12 -4.45
CA GLY A 310 11.22 -11.27 -3.69
C GLY A 310 10.52 -10.38 -2.67
N CYS A 311 9.27 -10.68 -2.40
CA CYS A 311 8.43 -9.80 -1.59
C CYS A 311 8.65 -9.96 -0.09
N GLY A 312 9.38 -10.99 0.34
CA GLY A 312 9.56 -11.28 1.76
C GLY A 312 8.26 -11.63 2.48
N TRP A 313 7.16 -11.76 1.73
CA TRP A 313 5.87 -12.14 2.31
C TRP A 313 5.83 -13.67 2.48
N PRO A 314 5.42 -14.14 3.63
CA PRO A 314 5.16 -15.57 3.77
C PRO A 314 3.87 -15.90 3.02
N HIS A 315 4.03 -16.46 1.83
CA HIS A 315 2.88 -16.94 1.05
C HIS A 315 2.24 -18.18 1.67
N HIS A 316 2.69 -18.54 2.86
CA HIS A 316 2.26 -19.75 3.58
C HIS A 316 1.73 -19.44 4.98
N MET A 317 0.82 -18.48 5.11
CA MET A 317 0.07 -18.29 6.35
C MET A 317 -1.41 -18.41 6.09
#